data_b55c5026d64ae3b75fc6200267e22c34
#
_entry.id   b55c5026d64ae3b75fc6200267e22c34
#
_cell.length_a   1.000
_cell.length_b   1.000
_cell.length_c   1.000
_cell.angle_alpha   90.00
_cell.angle_beta   90.00
_cell.angle_gamma   90.00
#
_symmetry.space_group_name_H-M   'P 1'
#
loop_
_entity.id
_entity.type
_entity.pdbx_description
1 polymer ?
#
loop_
_entity_poly.entity_id
_entity_poly.type
_entity_poly.pdbx_seq_one_letter_code
_entity_poly.pdbx_strand_id
1 'polypeptide(L)'
;MKKNHVFVMWVCAALLMVLFVKPEMALAKDKKIGVQLYSVMDAVKKNPETSLKRLARMGYNRFELVQWGGDPKVFGLPADEFKAICNKYKAEIISTHSSLQEDPDKEDEIMERWRELFEIQKACGGKYFVIPSYQAEYTVEGIQRMCNYFNRVGKLASEYGLKLGYHNHSNEFTKLKDSDKIMWEYLVENTDPAYVCFELDVYWCAKGGKDPVAYLKKYPKRIELLHIKDEFVIGKSGEIDFKGIFNQFYKNGMKDYIVEIETPQSLREKRNADGSKYSPEQISEEMFKAAEQSAKYLKDAKFVR
;
A
#
# COMPACT_ATOMS: atom_id res chain seq x y z
N MET A 1 64.68 -6.67 77.15
CA MET A 1 63.34 -7.04 76.82
C MET A 1 62.88 -6.11 75.70
N LYS A 2 62.95 -6.60 74.43
CA LYS A 2 62.52 -5.83 73.23
C LYS A 2 61.22 -6.38 72.73
N LYS A 3 60.15 -5.57 72.64
CA LYS A 3 58.89 -5.89 72.09
C LYS A 3 58.90 -5.55 70.55
N ASN A 4 58.75 -6.52 69.75
CA ASN A 4 58.62 -6.32 68.30
C ASN A 4 57.12 -6.09 67.96
N HIS A 5 56.81 -4.93 67.35
CA HIS A 5 55.48 -4.66 66.75
C HIS A 5 55.55 -5.05 65.27
N VAL A 6 54.74 -6.04 64.90
CA VAL A 6 54.52 -6.41 63.49
C VAL A 6 53.38 -5.53 63.01
N PHE A 7 53.66 -4.74 61.97
CA PHE A 7 52.69 -3.88 61.31
C PHE A 7 52.12 -4.70 60.10
N VAL A 8 50.85 -5.07 60.20
CA VAL A 8 50.14 -5.74 59.14
C VAL A 8 49.52 -4.71 58.21
N MET A 9 50.05 -4.54 57.01
CA MET A 9 49.48 -3.72 55.94
C MET A 9 48.38 -4.52 55.23
N TRP A 10 47.13 -4.05 55.34
CA TRP A 10 46.03 -4.52 54.50
C TRP A 10 46.04 -3.78 53.16
N VAL A 11 46.31 -4.51 52.07
CA VAL A 11 46.15 -4.02 50.71
C VAL A 11 44.73 -4.29 50.30
N CYS A 12 43.86 -3.26 50.25
CA CYS A 12 42.56 -3.33 49.66
C CYS A 12 42.68 -3.31 48.12
N ALA A 13 42.60 -4.45 47.48
CA ALA A 13 42.45 -4.55 46.04
C ALA A 13 40.98 -4.23 45.66
N ALA A 14 40.70 -3.01 45.23
CA ALA A 14 39.42 -2.64 44.67
C ALA A 14 39.32 -3.24 43.23
N LEU A 15 38.56 -4.32 43.08
CA LEU A 15 38.20 -4.85 41.79
C LEU A 15 37.14 -3.95 41.13
N LEU A 16 37.57 -3.09 40.20
CA LEU A 16 36.66 -2.36 39.32
C LEU A 16 36.06 -3.37 38.30
N MET A 17 34.86 -3.87 38.59
CA MET A 17 34.02 -4.53 37.59
C MET A 17 33.51 -3.45 36.62
N VAL A 18 34.16 -3.31 35.49
CA VAL A 18 33.62 -2.59 34.34
C VAL A 18 32.54 -3.46 33.74
N LEU A 19 31.28 -3.19 34.12
CA LEU A 19 30.11 -3.75 33.44
C LEU A 19 30.11 -3.18 32.03
N PHE A 20 30.60 -3.97 31.06
CA PHE A 20 30.31 -3.77 29.65
C PHE A 20 28.79 -3.96 29.43
N VAL A 21 28.03 -2.89 29.63
CA VAL A 21 26.67 -2.83 29.08
C VAL A 21 26.82 -2.85 27.58
N LYS A 22 26.66 -4.03 26.96
CA LYS A 22 26.45 -4.10 25.52
C LYS A 22 25.25 -3.19 25.23
N PRO A 23 25.36 -2.21 24.30
CA PRO A 23 24.20 -1.48 23.89
C PRO A 23 23.21 -2.53 23.40
N GLU A 24 22.07 -2.61 24.06
CA GLU A 24 20.92 -3.35 23.55
C GLU A 24 20.69 -2.77 22.17
N MET A 25 21.04 -3.53 21.13
CA MET A 25 20.60 -3.22 19.76
C MET A 25 19.07 -3.23 19.85
N ALA A 26 18.49 -2.03 19.93
CA ALA A 26 17.07 -1.88 19.78
C ALA A 26 16.70 -2.68 18.52
N LEU A 27 15.98 -3.78 18.70
CA LEU A 27 15.44 -4.57 17.61
C LEU A 27 14.74 -3.57 16.71
N ALA A 28 15.28 -3.36 15.50
CA ALA A 28 14.67 -2.49 14.52
C ALA A 28 13.24 -3.00 14.36
N LYS A 29 12.27 -2.18 14.76
CA LYS A 29 10.85 -2.55 14.65
C LYS A 29 10.61 -2.94 13.20
N ASP A 30 10.15 -4.16 12.96
CA ASP A 30 9.90 -4.65 11.61
C ASP A 30 9.01 -3.65 10.87
N LYS A 31 9.52 -3.13 9.75
CA LYS A 31 8.80 -2.17 8.92
C LYS A 31 7.55 -2.84 8.36
N LYS A 32 6.45 -2.10 8.37
CA LYS A 32 5.18 -2.56 7.82
C LYS A 32 5.10 -2.21 6.33
N ILE A 33 5.63 -3.09 5.48
CA ILE A 33 5.68 -2.88 4.02
C ILE A 33 4.50 -3.60 3.37
N GLY A 34 3.65 -2.83 2.69
CA GLY A 34 2.53 -3.36 1.92
C GLY A 34 2.89 -3.65 0.47
N VAL A 35 2.15 -4.58 -0.16
CA VAL A 35 2.20 -4.82 -1.61
C VAL A 35 0.81 -5.07 -2.16
N GLN A 36 0.53 -4.45 -3.32
CA GLN A 36 -0.67 -4.72 -4.12
C GLN A 36 -0.50 -6.06 -4.85
N LEU A 37 -1.42 -7.00 -4.60
CA LEU A 37 -1.33 -8.35 -5.17
C LEU A 37 -1.56 -8.40 -6.68
N TYR A 38 -2.08 -7.31 -7.28
CA TYR A 38 -2.11 -7.14 -8.73
C TYR A 38 -0.71 -7.27 -9.34
N SER A 39 0.33 -6.80 -8.66
CA SER A 39 1.72 -6.87 -9.12
C SER A 39 2.20 -8.29 -9.42
N VAL A 40 1.61 -9.30 -8.79
CA VAL A 40 1.93 -10.73 -8.97
C VAL A 40 0.66 -11.58 -9.12
N MET A 41 -0.40 -10.99 -9.66
CA MET A 41 -1.76 -11.54 -9.68
C MET A 41 -1.84 -12.95 -10.28
N ASP A 42 -1.18 -13.19 -11.40
CA ASP A 42 -1.24 -14.50 -12.08
C ASP A 42 -0.63 -15.62 -11.22
N ALA A 43 0.46 -15.31 -10.50
CA ALA A 43 1.06 -16.25 -9.57
C ALA A 43 0.16 -16.51 -8.35
N VAL A 44 -0.48 -15.45 -7.82
CA VAL A 44 -1.40 -15.59 -6.68
C VAL A 44 -2.62 -16.42 -7.08
N LYS A 45 -3.21 -16.16 -8.24
CA LYS A 45 -4.32 -16.98 -8.77
C LYS A 45 -3.94 -18.44 -8.95
N LYS A 46 -2.73 -18.71 -9.44
CA LYS A 46 -2.23 -20.08 -9.67
C LYS A 46 -1.94 -20.84 -8.37
N ASN A 47 -1.32 -20.17 -7.39
CA ASN A 47 -1.01 -20.75 -6.09
C ASN A 47 -0.89 -19.65 -5.02
N PRO A 48 -2.00 -19.31 -4.34
CA PRO A 48 -2.03 -18.26 -3.34
C PRO A 48 -0.99 -18.46 -2.24
N GLU A 49 -0.94 -19.65 -1.65
CA GLU A 49 -0.07 -19.93 -0.50
C GLU A 49 1.42 -19.77 -0.84
N THR A 50 1.85 -20.34 -1.97
CA THR A 50 3.26 -20.24 -2.40
C THR A 50 3.64 -18.79 -2.68
N SER A 51 2.75 -18.02 -3.32
CA SER A 51 2.99 -16.62 -3.69
C SER A 51 3.06 -15.72 -2.45
N LEU A 52 2.10 -15.84 -1.52
CA LEU A 52 2.09 -15.07 -0.28
C LEU A 52 3.28 -15.41 0.62
N LYS A 53 3.64 -16.69 0.72
CA LYS A 53 4.87 -17.12 1.41
C LYS A 53 6.12 -16.46 0.83
N ARG A 54 6.20 -16.38 -0.51
CA ARG A 54 7.33 -15.75 -1.20
C ARG A 54 7.41 -14.25 -0.89
N LEU A 55 6.28 -13.53 -0.99
CA LEU A 55 6.20 -12.11 -0.63
C LEU A 55 6.56 -11.85 0.83
N ALA A 56 6.05 -12.67 1.75
CA ALA A 56 6.36 -12.54 3.18
C ALA A 56 7.87 -12.73 3.46
N ARG A 57 8.54 -13.65 2.77
CA ARG A 57 10.00 -13.84 2.89
C ARG A 57 10.80 -12.64 2.38
N MET A 58 10.28 -11.88 1.41
CA MET A 58 10.85 -10.63 0.94
C MET A 58 10.69 -9.50 1.96
N GLY A 59 9.78 -9.66 2.93
CA GLY A 59 9.49 -8.70 3.99
C GLY A 59 8.19 -7.93 3.83
N TYR A 60 7.35 -8.29 2.86
CA TYR A 60 6.00 -7.79 2.78
C TYR A 60 5.13 -8.44 3.85
N ASN A 61 4.48 -7.62 4.66
CA ASN A 61 3.62 -8.07 5.76
C ASN A 61 2.25 -7.41 5.76
N ARG A 62 1.93 -6.71 4.66
CA ARG A 62 0.61 -6.14 4.38
C ARG A 62 0.25 -6.38 2.94
N PHE A 63 -1.00 -6.74 2.70
CA PHE A 63 -1.49 -7.00 1.36
C PHE A 63 -2.69 -6.12 1.03
N GLU A 64 -2.68 -5.63 -0.18
CA GLU A 64 -3.84 -5.08 -0.83
C GLU A 64 -4.34 -6.08 -1.87
N LEU A 65 -5.61 -6.42 -1.76
CA LEU A 65 -6.27 -7.36 -2.67
C LEU A 65 -6.69 -6.67 -3.97
N VAL A 66 -7.07 -7.46 -4.94
CA VAL A 66 -7.80 -7.01 -6.12
C VAL A 66 -8.95 -7.96 -6.38
N GLN A 67 -10.17 -7.41 -6.52
CA GLN A 67 -11.39 -8.15 -6.79
C GLN A 67 -12.10 -7.53 -8.00
N TRP A 68 -12.04 -8.19 -9.15
CA TRP A 68 -12.72 -7.75 -10.34
C TRP A 68 -14.03 -8.51 -10.55
N GLY A 69 -15.06 -7.82 -11.03
CA GLY A 69 -16.31 -8.43 -11.49
C GLY A 69 -17.21 -9.02 -10.40
N GLY A 70 -16.94 -8.72 -9.11
CA GLY A 70 -17.78 -9.18 -8.01
C GLY A 70 -17.73 -10.70 -7.76
N ASP A 71 -16.59 -11.34 -8.03
CA ASP A 71 -16.34 -12.71 -7.61
C ASP A 71 -16.39 -12.75 -6.06
N PRO A 72 -17.24 -13.60 -5.46
CA PRO A 72 -17.32 -13.75 -4.00
C PRO A 72 -16.06 -14.38 -3.39
N LYS A 73 -15.11 -14.79 -4.23
CA LYS A 73 -13.85 -15.41 -3.84
C LYS A 73 -12.69 -14.44 -3.95
N VAL A 74 -11.72 -14.58 -3.06
CA VAL A 74 -10.46 -13.86 -3.08
C VAL A 74 -9.41 -14.76 -3.74
N PHE A 75 -9.02 -14.46 -4.97
CA PHE A 75 -8.11 -15.29 -5.76
C PHE A 75 -8.52 -16.78 -5.82
N GLY A 76 -9.82 -17.03 -5.94
CA GLY A 76 -10.41 -18.38 -6.04
C GLY A 76 -10.67 -19.08 -4.71
N LEU A 77 -10.35 -18.48 -3.56
CA LEU A 77 -10.57 -19.01 -2.23
C LEU A 77 -11.67 -18.24 -1.47
N PRO A 78 -12.39 -18.88 -0.54
CA PRO A 78 -13.19 -18.17 0.46
C PRO A 78 -12.34 -17.15 1.23
N ALA A 79 -12.95 -16.05 1.67
CA ALA A 79 -12.25 -14.95 2.34
C ALA A 79 -11.51 -15.38 3.62
N ASP A 80 -12.11 -16.24 4.41
CA ASP A 80 -11.54 -16.80 5.65
C ASP A 80 -10.35 -17.73 5.38
N GLU A 81 -10.39 -18.53 4.34
CA GLU A 81 -9.27 -19.38 3.92
C GLU A 81 -8.09 -18.52 3.43
N PHE A 82 -8.35 -17.50 2.59
CA PHE A 82 -7.31 -16.59 2.14
C PHE A 82 -6.67 -15.83 3.30
N LYS A 83 -7.49 -15.33 4.25
CA LYS A 83 -7.04 -14.70 5.48
C LYS A 83 -6.19 -15.64 6.34
N ALA A 84 -6.58 -16.91 6.46
CA ALA A 84 -5.82 -17.90 7.21
C ALA A 84 -4.40 -18.09 6.63
N ILE A 85 -4.26 -18.10 5.29
CA ILE A 85 -2.95 -18.13 4.63
C ILE A 85 -2.14 -16.86 4.97
N CYS A 86 -2.74 -15.68 4.91
CA CYS A 86 -2.07 -14.43 5.28
C CYS A 86 -1.56 -14.50 6.74
N ASN A 87 -2.41 -14.91 7.66
CA ASN A 87 -2.07 -15.04 9.08
C ASN A 87 -0.92 -16.04 9.33
N LYS A 88 -0.89 -17.16 8.60
CA LYS A 88 0.20 -18.16 8.65
C LYS A 88 1.56 -17.52 8.38
N TYR A 89 1.60 -16.51 7.51
CA TYR A 89 2.83 -15.77 7.15
C TYR A 89 2.93 -14.41 7.85
N LYS A 90 2.14 -14.16 8.89
CA LYS A 90 2.14 -12.93 9.70
C LYS A 90 1.88 -11.67 8.87
N ALA A 91 1.08 -11.79 7.83
CA ALA A 91 0.66 -10.68 6.98
C ALA A 91 -0.78 -10.28 7.27
N GLU A 92 -1.04 -8.96 7.17
CA GLU A 92 -2.36 -8.33 7.34
C GLU A 92 -2.92 -7.98 5.96
N ILE A 93 -4.22 -8.15 5.75
CA ILE A 93 -4.92 -7.54 4.62
C ILE A 93 -5.42 -6.18 5.09
N ILE A 94 -5.09 -5.10 4.38
CA ILE A 94 -5.46 -3.74 4.78
C ILE A 94 -6.44 -3.07 3.83
N SER A 95 -6.40 -3.40 2.56
CA SER A 95 -7.25 -2.81 1.52
C SER A 95 -7.56 -3.80 0.41
N THR A 96 -8.49 -3.43 -0.45
CA THR A 96 -8.77 -4.10 -1.72
C THR A 96 -9.09 -3.10 -2.80
N HIS A 97 -8.63 -3.36 -4.02
CA HIS A 97 -9.04 -2.65 -5.23
C HIS A 97 -10.24 -3.34 -5.87
N SER A 98 -11.33 -2.61 -6.03
CA SER A 98 -12.47 -2.98 -6.87
C SER A 98 -13.31 -1.75 -7.21
N SER A 99 -14.14 -1.85 -8.24
CA SER A 99 -15.04 -0.77 -8.61
C SER A 99 -16.35 -1.31 -9.22
N LEU A 100 -17.44 -0.64 -8.90
CA LEU A 100 -18.71 -0.79 -9.60
C LEU A 100 -19.12 0.58 -10.12
N GLN A 101 -19.57 0.63 -11.37
CA GLN A 101 -20.09 1.86 -11.96
C GLN A 101 -21.51 2.12 -11.46
N GLU A 102 -21.85 3.39 -11.26
CA GLU A 102 -23.22 3.80 -11.02
C GLU A 102 -24.09 3.49 -12.26
N ASP A 103 -25.25 2.94 -12.01
CA ASP A 103 -26.32 2.78 -13.01
C ASP A 103 -27.64 3.18 -12.30
N PRO A 104 -28.21 4.35 -12.62
CA PRO A 104 -29.42 4.81 -11.96
C PRO A 104 -30.63 3.88 -12.11
N ASP A 105 -30.67 3.08 -13.20
CA ASP A 105 -31.75 2.13 -13.46
C ASP A 105 -31.60 0.83 -12.64
N LYS A 106 -30.42 0.63 -12.00
CA LYS A 106 -30.06 -0.57 -11.22
C LYS A 106 -29.47 -0.23 -9.86
N GLU A 107 -29.82 0.90 -9.29
CA GLU A 107 -29.17 1.38 -8.05
C GLU A 107 -29.23 0.35 -6.91
N ASP A 108 -30.39 -0.27 -6.68
CA ASP A 108 -30.54 -1.28 -5.61
C ASP A 108 -29.65 -2.51 -5.85
N GLU A 109 -29.55 -2.99 -7.11
CA GLU A 109 -28.69 -4.12 -7.47
C GLU A 109 -27.22 -3.78 -7.22
N ILE A 110 -26.78 -2.59 -7.64
CA ILE A 110 -25.39 -2.15 -7.46
C ILE A 110 -25.06 -1.95 -5.98
N MET A 111 -25.99 -1.39 -5.19
CA MET A 111 -25.78 -1.23 -3.75
C MET A 111 -25.75 -2.57 -3.02
N GLU A 112 -26.50 -3.58 -3.47
CA GLU A 112 -26.41 -4.94 -2.91
C GLU A 112 -25.05 -5.60 -3.26
N ARG A 113 -24.56 -5.40 -4.47
CA ARG A 113 -23.21 -5.86 -4.88
C ARG A 113 -22.11 -5.20 -4.04
N TRP A 114 -22.27 -3.91 -3.69
CA TRP A 114 -21.34 -3.25 -2.76
C TRP A 114 -21.36 -3.90 -1.37
N ARG A 115 -22.55 -4.26 -0.84
CA ARG A 115 -22.66 -4.98 0.44
C ARG A 115 -21.91 -6.30 0.42
N GLU A 116 -22.10 -7.10 -0.63
CA GLU A 116 -21.38 -8.37 -0.81
C GLU A 116 -19.85 -8.17 -0.78
N LEU A 117 -19.34 -7.18 -1.51
CA LEU A 117 -17.92 -6.88 -1.55
C LEU A 117 -17.39 -6.39 -0.19
N PHE A 118 -18.17 -5.57 0.52
CA PHE A 118 -17.78 -5.08 1.85
C PHE A 118 -17.78 -6.20 2.91
N GLU A 119 -18.71 -7.15 2.82
CA GLU A 119 -18.70 -8.33 3.68
C GLU A 119 -17.43 -9.17 3.49
N ILE A 120 -17.03 -9.39 2.23
CA ILE A 120 -15.79 -10.09 1.91
C ILE A 120 -14.57 -9.36 2.51
N GLN A 121 -14.46 -8.06 2.26
CA GLN A 121 -13.34 -7.26 2.75
C GLN A 121 -13.30 -7.20 4.29
N LYS A 122 -14.46 -7.09 4.94
CA LYS A 122 -14.58 -7.18 6.39
C LYS A 122 -14.14 -8.55 6.91
N ALA A 123 -14.56 -9.65 6.26
CA ALA A 123 -14.13 -10.99 6.61
C ALA A 123 -12.61 -11.16 6.47
N CYS A 124 -12.01 -10.59 5.45
CA CYS A 124 -10.56 -10.51 5.28
C CYS A 124 -9.85 -9.69 6.39
N GLY A 125 -10.56 -8.78 7.07
CA GLY A 125 -10.02 -7.92 8.12
C GLY A 125 -9.43 -6.62 7.60
N GLY A 126 -9.79 -6.22 6.38
CA GLY A 126 -9.37 -4.95 5.78
C GLY A 126 -9.94 -3.74 6.48
N LYS A 127 -9.30 -2.59 6.27
CA LYS A 127 -9.73 -1.28 6.77
C LYS A 127 -10.30 -0.39 5.67
N TYR A 128 -9.78 -0.58 4.46
CA TYR A 128 -10.09 0.27 3.32
C TYR A 128 -10.67 -0.56 2.18
N PHE A 129 -11.53 0.07 1.43
CA PHE A 129 -12.02 -0.42 0.16
C PHE A 129 -11.74 0.65 -0.89
N VAL A 130 -10.84 0.39 -1.82
CA VAL A 130 -10.32 1.42 -2.74
C VAL A 130 -10.88 1.22 -4.15
N ILE A 131 -11.41 2.28 -4.73
CA ILE A 131 -11.80 2.32 -6.13
C ILE A 131 -10.58 2.74 -6.95
N PRO A 132 -9.98 1.84 -7.77
CA PRO A 132 -8.76 2.13 -8.51
C PRO A 132 -9.00 2.94 -9.79
N SER A 133 -10.23 2.93 -10.29
CA SER A 133 -10.62 3.69 -11.48
C SER A 133 -12.13 3.82 -11.54
N TYR A 134 -12.60 4.93 -12.11
CA TYR A 134 -14.03 5.18 -12.29
C TYR A 134 -14.25 5.97 -13.58
N GLN A 135 -15.24 5.57 -14.36
CA GLN A 135 -15.60 6.28 -15.59
C GLN A 135 -16.52 7.45 -15.25
N ALA A 136 -16.05 8.66 -15.49
CA ALA A 136 -16.82 9.88 -15.33
C ALA A 136 -16.53 10.85 -16.46
N GLU A 137 -17.48 11.69 -16.79
CA GLU A 137 -17.21 12.83 -17.64
C GLU A 137 -16.45 13.90 -16.84
N TYR A 138 -15.32 14.38 -17.38
CA TYR A 138 -14.46 15.35 -16.71
C TYR A 138 -15.02 16.78 -16.87
N THR A 139 -16.26 16.96 -16.42
CA THR A 139 -16.95 18.24 -16.24
C THR A 139 -17.29 18.42 -14.76
N VAL A 140 -17.58 19.65 -14.35
CA VAL A 140 -18.00 19.92 -12.95
C VAL A 140 -19.19 19.05 -12.58
N GLU A 141 -20.20 18.96 -13.44
CA GLU A 141 -21.39 18.14 -13.19
C GLU A 141 -21.06 16.64 -13.12
N GLY A 142 -20.25 16.12 -14.07
CA GLY A 142 -19.88 14.71 -14.10
C GLY A 142 -19.10 14.27 -12.86
N ILE A 143 -18.12 15.10 -12.43
CA ILE A 143 -17.36 14.80 -11.21
C ILE A 143 -18.17 15.02 -9.95
N GLN A 144 -19.14 15.96 -9.94
CA GLN A 144 -20.05 16.10 -8.82
C GLN A 144 -20.96 14.87 -8.64
N ARG A 145 -21.44 14.27 -9.75
CA ARG A 145 -22.16 12.97 -9.68
C ARG A 145 -21.28 11.88 -9.09
N MET A 146 -20.03 11.77 -9.54
CA MET A 146 -19.04 10.83 -8.96
C MET A 146 -18.83 11.07 -7.47
N CYS A 147 -18.70 12.32 -7.01
CA CYS A 147 -18.59 12.65 -5.58
C CYS A 147 -19.82 12.17 -4.79
N ASN A 148 -21.01 12.43 -5.31
CA ASN A 148 -22.27 12.04 -4.67
C ASN A 148 -22.38 10.52 -4.56
N TYR A 149 -22.02 9.80 -5.62
CA TYR A 149 -21.98 8.34 -5.63
C TYR A 149 -20.98 7.82 -4.61
N PHE A 150 -19.75 8.34 -4.59
CA PHE A 150 -18.72 7.91 -3.62
C PHE A 150 -19.13 8.20 -2.18
N ASN A 151 -19.83 9.31 -1.92
CA ASN A 151 -20.38 9.60 -0.60
C ASN A 151 -21.42 8.55 -0.16
N ARG A 152 -22.32 8.13 -1.07
CA ARG A 152 -23.30 7.06 -0.78
C ARG A 152 -22.62 5.72 -0.53
N VAL A 153 -21.72 5.31 -1.41
CA VAL A 153 -20.97 4.05 -1.28
C VAL A 153 -20.07 4.07 -0.04
N GLY A 154 -19.40 5.20 0.23
CA GLY A 154 -18.55 5.36 1.41
C GLY A 154 -19.35 5.31 2.72
N LYS A 155 -20.54 5.90 2.75
CA LYS A 155 -21.45 5.78 3.90
C LYS A 155 -21.84 4.32 4.13
N LEU A 156 -22.19 3.59 3.07
CA LEU A 156 -22.48 2.16 3.17
C LEU A 156 -21.25 1.38 3.65
N ALA A 157 -20.03 1.64 3.11
CA ALA A 157 -18.81 1.00 3.56
C ALA A 157 -18.59 1.17 5.07
N SER A 158 -18.94 2.34 5.63
CA SER A 158 -18.78 2.64 7.06
C SER A 158 -19.61 1.73 7.96
N GLU A 159 -20.74 1.19 7.49
CA GLU A 159 -21.59 0.23 8.22
C GLU A 159 -20.87 -1.11 8.41
N TYR A 160 -19.90 -1.41 7.55
CA TYR A 160 -19.03 -2.59 7.63
C TYR A 160 -17.72 -2.32 8.36
N GLY A 161 -17.52 -1.09 8.87
CA GLY A 161 -16.27 -0.67 9.52
C GLY A 161 -15.15 -0.39 8.52
N LEU A 162 -15.46 -0.18 7.26
CA LEU A 162 -14.54 0.15 6.18
C LEU A 162 -14.57 1.63 5.86
N LYS A 163 -13.50 2.15 5.29
CA LYS A 163 -13.45 3.47 4.68
C LYS A 163 -13.25 3.35 3.18
N LEU A 164 -14.07 4.04 2.41
CA LEU A 164 -13.93 4.06 0.97
C LEU A 164 -12.73 4.91 0.59
N GLY A 165 -11.85 4.38 -0.27
CA GLY A 165 -10.72 5.09 -0.85
C GLY A 165 -10.90 5.31 -2.34
N TYR A 166 -10.21 6.30 -2.89
CA TYR A 166 -10.04 6.47 -4.33
C TYR A 166 -8.56 6.56 -4.67
N HIS A 167 -8.11 5.74 -5.62
CA HIS A 167 -6.75 5.69 -6.14
C HIS A 167 -6.69 6.46 -7.47
N ASN A 168 -5.64 7.26 -7.65
CA ASN A 168 -5.46 8.07 -8.85
C ASN A 168 -4.51 7.42 -9.86
N HIS A 169 -4.74 7.77 -11.12
CA HIS A 169 -3.75 7.73 -12.20
C HIS A 169 -3.33 9.17 -12.57
N SER A 170 -2.70 9.34 -13.73
CA SER A 170 -2.23 10.66 -14.17
C SER A 170 -3.34 11.57 -14.69
N ASN A 171 -4.41 10.99 -15.23
CA ASN A 171 -5.49 11.75 -15.88
C ASN A 171 -6.27 12.63 -14.91
N GLU A 172 -6.39 12.23 -13.66
CA GLU A 172 -7.11 12.98 -12.61
C GLU A 172 -6.45 14.31 -12.26
N PHE A 173 -5.19 14.48 -12.64
CA PHE A 173 -4.46 15.74 -12.41
C PHE A 173 -4.62 16.76 -13.54
N THR A 174 -5.55 16.53 -14.46
CA THR A 174 -5.92 17.48 -15.52
C THR A 174 -7.04 18.40 -15.07
N LYS A 175 -7.17 19.56 -15.75
CA LYS A 175 -8.31 20.46 -15.52
C LYS A 175 -9.60 19.85 -16.04
N LEU A 176 -10.71 20.19 -15.40
CA LEU A 176 -12.04 19.89 -15.91
C LEU A 176 -12.27 20.64 -17.23
N LYS A 177 -13.11 20.09 -18.10
CA LYS A 177 -13.38 20.66 -19.44
C LYS A 177 -14.07 22.03 -19.39
N ASP A 178 -14.84 22.28 -18.33
CA ASP A 178 -15.68 23.45 -18.11
C ASP A 178 -15.25 24.31 -16.90
N SER A 179 -14.06 24.03 -16.33
CA SER A 179 -13.55 24.73 -15.15
C SER A 179 -12.02 24.69 -15.10
N ASP A 180 -11.42 25.70 -14.44
CA ASP A 180 -9.98 25.69 -14.14
C ASP A 180 -9.57 24.76 -13.00
N LYS A 181 -10.53 24.10 -12.36
CA LYS A 181 -10.27 23.15 -11.25
C LYS A 181 -9.64 21.88 -11.78
N ILE A 182 -8.68 21.36 -11.02
CA ILE A 182 -8.11 20.02 -11.26
C ILE A 182 -9.11 18.97 -10.79
N MET A 183 -9.37 17.95 -11.61
CA MET A 183 -10.36 16.91 -11.32
C MET A 183 -10.13 16.25 -9.95
N TRP A 184 -8.90 15.82 -9.65
CA TRP A 184 -8.58 15.17 -8.38
C TRP A 184 -8.81 16.10 -7.18
N GLU A 185 -8.43 17.38 -7.30
CA GLU A 185 -8.66 18.38 -6.25
C GLU A 185 -10.17 18.60 -6.00
N TYR A 186 -10.93 18.68 -7.10
CA TYR A 186 -12.39 18.79 -7.00
C TYR A 186 -12.98 17.60 -6.25
N LEU A 187 -12.53 16.39 -6.58
CA LEU A 187 -13.00 15.16 -5.94
C LEU A 187 -12.67 15.14 -4.42
N VAL A 188 -11.43 15.52 -4.05
CA VAL A 188 -11.02 15.61 -2.64
C VAL A 188 -11.85 16.63 -1.86
N GLU A 189 -12.16 17.78 -2.47
CA GLU A 189 -12.86 18.89 -1.83
C GLU A 189 -14.38 18.68 -1.73
N ASN A 190 -14.97 17.82 -2.59
CA ASN A 190 -16.42 17.61 -2.67
C ASN A 190 -16.88 16.21 -2.22
N THR A 191 -16.00 15.39 -1.68
CA THR A 191 -16.37 14.14 -1.01
C THR A 191 -16.28 14.27 0.51
N ASP A 192 -17.18 13.54 1.23
CA ASP A 192 -17.27 13.59 2.68
C ASP A 192 -16.05 12.91 3.34
N PRO A 193 -15.24 13.65 4.13
CA PRO A 193 -14.07 13.08 4.81
C PRO A 193 -14.40 12.02 5.86
N ALA A 194 -15.65 11.95 6.33
CA ALA A 194 -16.08 10.89 7.25
C ALA A 194 -16.09 9.52 6.57
N TYR A 195 -16.41 9.48 5.28
CA TYR A 195 -16.63 8.23 4.55
C TYR A 195 -15.62 7.96 3.45
N VAL A 196 -15.02 9.01 2.87
CA VAL A 196 -14.13 8.91 1.71
C VAL A 196 -12.74 9.43 2.06
N CYS A 197 -11.72 8.63 1.75
CA CYS A 197 -10.30 9.00 1.80
C CYS A 197 -9.66 8.83 0.42
N PHE A 198 -8.37 9.10 0.33
CA PHE A 198 -7.61 8.97 -0.90
C PHE A 198 -6.37 8.11 -0.68
N GLU A 199 -6.14 7.23 -1.64
CA GLU A 199 -4.89 6.53 -1.82
C GLU A 199 -4.11 7.25 -2.92
N LEU A 200 -3.09 8.01 -2.53
CA LEU A 200 -2.28 8.75 -3.50
C LEU A 200 -1.24 7.81 -4.12
N ASP A 201 -1.40 7.52 -5.41
CA ASP A 201 -0.30 6.96 -6.19
C ASP A 201 0.70 8.06 -6.54
N VAL A 202 1.90 7.94 -5.97
CA VAL A 202 2.93 8.98 -6.03
C VAL A 202 3.58 9.09 -7.42
N TYR A 203 3.68 7.96 -8.14
CA TYR A 203 4.22 7.92 -9.49
C TYR A 203 3.24 8.55 -10.48
N TRP A 204 1.97 8.15 -10.44
CA TRP A 204 0.96 8.71 -11.32
C TRP A 204 0.69 10.20 -11.04
N CYS A 205 0.78 10.62 -9.77
CA CYS A 205 0.74 12.03 -9.41
C CYS A 205 1.90 12.82 -10.08
N ALA A 206 3.13 12.30 -10.02
CA ALA A 206 4.28 12.91 -10.67
C ALA A 206 4.14 12.90 -12.20
N LYS A 207 3.69 11.78 -12.81
CA LYS A 207 3.42 11.71 -14.26
C LYS A 207 2.27 12.62 -14.70
N GLY A 208 1.33 12.95 -13.83
CA GLY A 208 0.32 13.98 -14.01
C GLY A 208 0.85 15.42 -13.84
N GLY A 209 2.17 15.58 -13.70
CA GLY A 209 2.84 16.89 -13.60
C GLY A 209 2.65 17.57 -12.24
N LYS A 210 2.39 16.79 -11.17
CA LYS A 210 2.18 17.30 -9.81
C LYS A 210 3.24 16.79 -8.85
N ASP A 211 3.47 17.54 -7.77
CA ASP A 211 4.38 17.16 -6.70
C ASP A 211 3.60 16.41 -5.60
N PRO A 212 3.85 15.10 -5.37
CA PRO A 212 3.18 14.34 -4.32
C PRO A 212 3.38 14.93 -2.92
N VAL A 213 4.54 15.53 -2.64
CA VAL A 213 4.82 16.16 -1.34
C VAL A 213 3.93 17.40 -1.14
N ALA A 214 3.71 18.18 -2.19
CA ALA A 214 2.80 19.33 -2.13
C ALA A 214 1.36 18.90 -1.87
N TYR A 215 0.89 17.83 -2.52
CA TYR A 215 -0.45 17.28 -2.29
C TYR A 215 -0.62 16.71 -0.88
N LEU A 216 0.37 16.02 -0.35
CA LEU A 216 0.37 15.57 1.05
C LEU A 216 0.30 16.74 2.05
N LYS A 217 0.94 17.88 1.74
CA LYS A 217 0.85 19.10 2.55
C LYS A 217 -0.54 19.76 2.42
N LYS A 218 -1.07 19.81 1.20
CA LYS A 218 -2.37 20.45 0.92
C LYS A 218 -3.54 19.69 1.55
N TYR A 219 -3.49 18.36 1.55
CA TYR A 219 -4.59 17.49 1.99
C TYR A 219 -4.19 16.49 3.10
N PRO A 220 -3.65 16.95 4.24
CA PRO A 220 -2.98 16.09 5.23
C PRO A 220 -3.89 15.09 5.94
N LYS A 221 -5.23 15.30 5.87
CA LYS A 221 -6.25 14.43 6.50
C LYS A 221 -7.09 13.65 5.50
N ARG A 222 -6.89 13.91 4.20
CA ARG A 222 -7.65 13.25 3.15
C ARG A 222 -6.89 12.09 2.53
N ILE A 223 -5.55 12.17 2.47
CA ILE A 223 -4.67 11.13 1.93
C ILE A 223 -4.29 10.21 3.08
N GLU A 224 -4.96 9.07 3.20
CA GLU A 224 -4.76 8.10 4.29
C GLU A 224 -3.88 6.90 3.88
N LEU A 225 -3.79 6.65 2.58
CA LEU A 225 -2.98 5.60 1.97
C LEU A 225 -2.04 6.18 0.92
N LEU A 226 -0.92 5.48 0.67
CA LEU A 226 -0.06 5.73 -0.48
C LEU A 226 0.09 4.45 -1.31
N HIS A 227 0.00 4.60 -2.63
CA HIS A 227 0.67 3.69 -3.54
C HIS A 227 2.08 4.17 -3.80
N ILE A 228 3.04 3.37 -3.35
CA ILE A 228 4.47 3.57 -3.58
C ILE A 228 4.81 2.86 -4.88
N LYS A 229 4.93 3.64 -5.92
CA LYS A 229 5.15 3.19 -7.28
C LYS A 229 6.31 3.95 -7.92
N ASP A 230 7.02 3.32 -8.81
CA ASP A 230 8.05 3.87 -9.67
C ASP A 230 7.84 3.32 -11.09
N GLU A 231 8.72 3.59 -12.03
CA GLU A 231 8.62 3.06 -13.38
C GLU A 231 8.51 1.53 -13.39
N PHE A 232 9.34 0.84 -12.59
CA PHE A 232 9.27 -0.61 -12.39
C PHE A 232 9.71 -1.00 -10.97
N VAL A 233 10.99 -0.83 -10.62
CA VAL A 233 11.53 -1.15 -9.29
C VAL A 233 11.61 0.13 -8.46
N ILE A 234 11.05 0.12 -7.27
CA ILE A 234 11.01 1.29 -6.38
C ILE A 234 12.42 1.86 -6.14
N GLY A 235 12.57 3.17 -6.37
CA GLY A 235 13.82 3.91 -6.17
C GLY A 235 14.84 3.78 -7.30
N LYS A 236 14.50 3.15 -8.43
CA LYS A 236 15.43 2.95 -9.55
C LYS A 236 15.40 4.06 -10.60
N SER A 237 14.26 4.70 -10.85
CA SER A 237 14.18 5.80 -11.81
C SER A 237 14.93 7.04 -11.34
N GLY A 238 14.96 7.30 -10.04
CA GLY A 238 15.49 8.54 -9.46
C GLY A 238 14.56 9.76 -9.65
N GLU A 239 13.36 9.56 -10.23
CA GLU A 239 12.41 10.64 -10.51
C GLU A 239 11.50 10.98 -9.32
N ILE A 240 11.28 10.04 -8.40
CA ILE A 240 10.34 10.18 -7.28
C ILE A 240 11.10 10.47 -5.98
N ASP A 241 10.77 11.58 -5.32
CA ASP A 241 11.31 11.91 -3.97
C ASP A 241 10.63 11.10 -2.87
N PHE A 242 10.90 9.80 -2.82
CA PHE A 242 10.35 8.93 -1.78
C PHE A 242 10.67 9.41 -0.36
N LYS A 243 11.85 10.01 -0.14
CA LYS A 243 12.22 10.54 1.17
C LYS A 243 11.31 11.68 1.61
N GLY A 244 11.09 12.66 0.74
CA GLY A 244 10.17 13.77 1.00
C GLY A 244 8.74 13.29 1.22
N ILE A 245 8.28 12.35 0.38
CA ILE A 245 6.94 11.75 0.46
C ILE A 245 6.72 11.07 1.81
N PHE A 246 7.57 10.11 2.20
CA PHE A 246 7.43 9.39 3.46
C PHE A 246 7.53 10.32 4.67
N ASN A 247 8.46 11.28 4.67
CA ASN A 247 8.60 12.25 5.75
C ASN A 247 7.32 13.07 5.94
N GLN A 248 6.73 13.57 4.84
CA GLN A 248 5.51 14.36 4.92
C GLN A 248 4.31 13.49 5.32
N PHE A 249 4.20 12.26 4.78
CA PHE A 249 3.14 11.32 5.11
C PHE A 249 3.11 10.97 6.61
N TYR A 250 4.27 10.67 7.17
CA TYR A 250 4.40 10.42 8.63
C TYR A 250 4.15 11.68 9.46
N LYS A 251 4.53 12.87 8.98
CA LYS A 251 4.22 14.14 9.63
C LYS A 251 2.70 14.38 9.70
N ASN A 252 1.95 13.93 8.71
CA ASN A 252 0.49 13.99 8.71
C ASN A 252 -0.16 12.99 9.68
N GLY A 253 0.62 12.09 10.31
CA GLY A 253 0.16 11.04 11.21
C GLY A 253 -0.28 9.75 10.50
N MET A 254 -0.07 9.65 9.20
CA MET A 254 -0.42 8.49 8.37
C MET A 254 0.74 7.50 8.29
N LYS A 255 0.44 6.22 7.98
CA LYS A 255 1.45 5.16 7.99
C LYS A 255 1.17 3.99 7.04
N ASP A 256 -0.01 3.94 6.46
CA ASP A 256 -0.41 2.80 5.64
C ASP A 256 -0.03 3.08 4.17
N TYR A 257 0.87 2.28 3.62
CA TYR A 257 1.35 2.39 2.25
C TYR A 257 1.51 1.02 1.61
N ILE A 258 1.34 0.98 0.30
CA ILE A 258 1.32 -0.22 -0.53
C ILE A 258 2.28 -0.02 -1.69
N VAL A 259 3.17 -0.97 -1.92
CA VAL A 259 4.00 -1.02 -3.14
C VAL A 259 3.15 -1.56 -4.27
N GLU A 260 3.13 -0.87 -5.39
CA GLU A 260 2.60 -1.39 -6.63
C GLU A 260 3.67 -1.45 -7.72
N ILE A 261 3.72 -2.59 -8.41
CA ILE A 261 4.62 -2.82 -9.53
C ILE A 261 3.78 -3.26 -10.73
N GLU A 262 3.83 -2.49 -11.79
CA GLU A 262 3.18 -2.88 -13.05
C GLU A 262 4.20 -3.49 -14.00
N THR A 263 3.72 -4.47 -14.79
CA THR A 263 4.54 -5.09 -15.83
C THR A 263 4.82 -4.06 -16.94
N PRO A 264 6.07 -3.61 -17.13
CA PRO A 264 6.37 -2.64 -18.15
C PRO A 264 6.24 -3.25 -19.56
N GLN A 265 5.96 -2.41 -20.56
CA GLN A 265 5.81 -2.83 -21.94
C GLN A 265 7.05 -3.60 -22.44
N SER A 266 8.24 -3.15 -22.07
CA SER A 266 9.51 -3.82 -22.41
C SER A 266 9.58 -5.27 -21.93
N LEU A 267 9.00 -5.58 -20.76
CA LEU A 267 8.93 -6.94 -20.24
C LEU A 267 7.85 -7.76 -20.96
N ARG A 268 6.71 -7.16 -21.30
CA ARG A 268 5.64 -7.82 -22.10
C ARG A 268 6.11 -8.22 -23.50
N GLU A 269 7.05 -7.46 -24.06
CA GLU A 269 7.63 -7.67 -25.38
C GLU A 269 8.93 -8.47 -25.36
N LYS A 270 9.43 -8.81 -24.18
CA LYS A 270 10.69 -9.53 -24.00
C LYS A 270 10.65 -10.92 -24.63
N ARG A 271 11.76 -11.29 -25.25
CA ARG A 271 11.91 -12.58 -25.96
C ARG A 271 13.04 -13.40 -25.39
N ASN A 272 12.91 -14.71 -25.49
CA ASN A 272 13.95 -15.68 -25.23
C ASN A 272 14.98 -15.68 -26.38
N ALA A 273 16.09 -16.36 -26.17
CA ALA A 273 17.16 -16.47 -27.17
C ALA A 273 16.71 -17.14 -28.49
N ASP A 274 15.67 -17.99 -28.44
CA ASP A 274 15.06 -18.65 -29.59
C ASP A 274 14.02 -17.78 -30.33
N GLY A 275 13.82 -16.52 -29.87
CA GLY A 275 12.89 -15.57 -30.45
C GLY A 275 11.44 -15.69 -29.93
N SER A 276 11.11 -16.70 -29.12
CA SER A 276 9.79 -16.84 -28.50
C SER A 276 9.56 -15.72 -27.47
N LYS A 277 8.31 -15.31 -27.27
CA LYS A 277 7.94 -14.36 -26.19
C LYS A 277 8.14 -15.00 -24.80
N TYR A 278 8.41 -14.19 -23.81
CA TYR A 278 8.39 -14.66 -22.43
C TYR A 278 7.04 -15.29 -22.09
N SER A 279 7.09 -16.44 -21.41
CA SER A 279 5.89 -17.06 -20.88
C SER A 279 5.32 -16.27 -19.70
N PRO A 280 4.04 -16.47 -19.35
CA PRO A 280 3.45 -15.87 -18.13
C PRO A 280 4.27 -16.18 -16.86
N GLU A 281 4.84 -17.39 -16.76
CA GLU A 281 5.69 -17.80 -15.64
C GLU A 281 7.01 -17.00 -15.61
N GLN A 282 7.63 -16.78 -16.77
CA GLN A 282 8.85 -15.98 -16.87
C GLN A 282 8.59 -14.52 -16.52
N ILE A 283 7.46 -13.95 -17.00
CA ILE A 283 7.03 -12.60 -16.62
C ILE A 283 6.79 -12.54 -15.10
N SER A 284 6.07 -13.50 -14.55
CA SER A 284 5.78 -13.59 -13.11
C SER A 284 7.06 -13.64 -12.28
N GLU A 285 8.09 -14.37 -12.74
CA GLU A 285 9.39 -14.43 -12.05
C GLU A 285 10.13 -13.08 -12.06
N GLU A 286 10.09 -12.34 -13.17
CA GLU A 286 10.64 -10.98 -13.22
C GLU A 286 9.88 -10.00 -12.30
N MET A 287 8.54 -10.15 -12.21
CA MET A 287 7.73 -9.35 -11.27
C MET A 287 8.10 -9.63 -9.82
N PHE A 288 8.32 -10.90 -9.44
CA PHE A 288 8.81 -11.23 -8.11
C PHE A 288 10.21 -10.68 -7.83
N LYS A 289 11.12 -10.69 -8.81
CA LYS A 289 12.45 -10.08 -8.67
C LYS A 289 12.34 -8.56 -8.45
N ALA A 290 11.44 -7.90 -9.18
CA ALA A 290 11.17 -6.48 -8.98
C ALA A 290 10.59 -6.20 -7.58
N ALA A 291 9.67 -7.05 -7.12
CA ALA A 291 9.12 -6.97 -5.77
C ALA A 291 10.20 -7.15 -4.68
N GLU A 292 11.11 -8.11 -4.86
CA GLU A 292 12.22 -8.33 -3.92
C GLU A 292 13.17 -7.14 -3.84
N GLN A 293 13.56 -6.57 -4.99
CA GLN A 293 14.40 -5.37 -5.04
C GLN A 293 13.71 -4.16 -4.41
N SER A 294 12.42 -3.98 -4.66
CA SER A 294 11.60 -2.91 -4.09
C SER A 294 11.48 -3.04 -2.56
N ALA A 295 11.21 -4.24 -2.06
CA ALA A 295 11.20 -4.51 -0.62
C ALA A 295 12.57 -4.23 0.02
N LYS A 296 13.67 -4.63 -0.64
CA LYS A 296 15.03 -4.36 -0.16
C LYS A 296 15.29 -2.86 -0.07
N TYR A 297 14.95 -2.08 -1.10
CA TYR A 297 15.09 -0.62 -1.08
C TYR A 297 14.37 0.00 0.12
N LEU A 298 13.10 -0.36 0.35
CA LEU A 298 12.32 0.17 1.45
C LEU A 298 12.83 -0.27 2.83
N LYS A 299 13.32 -1.50 2.96
CA LYS A 299 13.93 -2.00 4.20
C LYS A 299 15.20 -1.24 4.55
N ASP A 300 16.04 -0.96 3.56
CA ASP A 300 17.32 -0.27 3.76
C ASP A 300 17.14 1.25 3.93
N ALA A 301 16.02 1.83 3.47
CA ALA A 301 15.74 3.26 3.53
C ALA A 301 15.48 3.74 4.96
N LYS A 302 16.35 4.59 5.50
CA LYS A 302 16.23 5.14 6.87
C LYS A 302 14.99 6.02 7.08
N PHE A 303 14.40 6.53 6.02
CA PHE A 303 13.19 7.36 6.07
C PHE A 303 11.88 6.55 6.09
N VAL A 304 11.92 5.24 5.88
CA VAL A 304 10.77 4.32 6.03
C VAL A 304 10.77 3.78 7.47
N ARG A 305 9.59 3.78 8.12
CA ARG A 305 9.42 3.40 9.54
C ARG A 305 8.65 2.11 9.69
#